data_a47717cfc48028e851993efb61bdd9d7
#
_entry.id   a47717cfc48028e851993efb61bdd9d7
#
_cell.length_a   1.000
_cell.length_b   1.000
_cell.length_c   1.000
_cell.angle_alpha   90.00
_cell.angle_beta   90.00
_cell.angle_gamma   90.00
#
_symmetry.space_group_name_H-M   'P 1'
#
loop_
_entity.id
_entity.type
_entity.pdbx_description
1 polymer ?
#
loop_
_entity_poly.entity_id
_entity_poly.type
_entity_poly.pdbx_seq_one_letter_code
_entity_poly.pdbx_strand_id
1 'polypeptide(L)'
;FIESSSDFNNSNLNSPFIGGAEKTLINITNELSKNDDIIIKIFNKTTNPIQSTNLEWININQISKYENPEFLIAMSDANLLSLSKCKKKFLWSHSVQPIEKFVRKKQLLPFLLNKPKMILEGDYHYKTRSFITSLFGKKILPLAVDYEFINTKIDFSRMKDKKAIFTTRSDRNLSYLISCWKQIIKTSKDSILTINPPYNLTNEDKNNNIQLRNKGSKENLINDLLGSRVMLNPGHKGEVYCLAAEEARELCLPIVTMGYGALYERVEHDKTGFIAKNRDEFIKFASDILNDDALFSKLQKNLILKRNSRTYKNVANDLLKLIYEN
;
A
#
# COMPACT_ATOMS: atom_id res chain seq x y z
N PHE A 1 -7.88 9.97 -15.71
CA PHE A 1 -6.99 10.14 -14.55
C PHE A 1 -5.85 11.09 -14.89
N ILE A 2 -5.36 11.83 -13.91
CA ILE A 2 -4.18 12.67 -14.05
C ILE A 2 -3.23 12.41 -12.89
N GLU A 3 -1.96 12.13 -13.23
CA GLU A 3 -0.86 11.87 -12.29
C GLU A 3 0.40 12.60 -12.79
N SER A 4 1.24 13.10 -11.90
CA SER A 4 2.43 13.90 -12.32
C SER A 4 3.71 13.56 -11.55
N SER A 5 3.73 12.47 -10.78
CA SER A 5 4.91 12.16 -9.95
C SER A 5 6.01 11.46 -10.74
N SER A 6 5.67 10.51 -11.62
CA SER A 6 6.66 9.63 -12.26
C SER A 6 6.28 9.26 -13.70
N ASP A 7 7.27 8.73 -14.42
CA ASP A 7 7.10 8.14 -15.75
C ASP A 7 6.76 6.66 -15.59
N PHE A 8 5.55 6.26 -15.96
CA PHE A 8 5.11 4.86 -15.97
C PHE A 8 3.88 4.67 -16.85
N ASN A 9 3.61 3.42 -17.22
CA ASN A 9 2.41 2.98 -17.93
C ASN A 9 2.18 1.48 -17.67
N ASN A 10 1.25 0.85 -18.41
CA ASN A 10 0.92 -0.58 -18.26
C ASN A 10 2.11 -1.52 -18.32
N SER A 11 3.14 -1.22 -19.12
CA SER A 11 4.32 -2.09 -19.24
C SER A 11 5.13 -2.21 -17.96
N ASN A 12 4.95 -1.26 -17.03
CA ASN A 12 5.66 -1.22 -15.76
C ASN A 12 5.00 -2.05 -14.65
N LEU A 13 3.84 -2.68 -14.89
CA LEU A 13 3.08 -3.40 -13.86
C LEU A 13 3.92 -4.44 -13.08
N ASN A 14 4.80 -5.14 -13.80
CA ASN A 14 5.66 -6.17 -13.20
C ASN A 14 7.05 -5.64 -12.82
N SER A 15 7.29 -4.34 -12.93
CA SER A 15 8.56 -3.75 -12.51
C SER A 15 8.72 -3.84 -10.99
N PRO A 16 9.86 -4.33 -10.48
CA PRO A 16 10.12 -4.36 -9.05
C PRO A 16 10.32 -2.96 -8.43
N PHE A 17 10.39 -1.93 -9.26
CA PHE A 17 10.65 -0.55 -8.85
C PHE A 17 9.40 0.33 -8.85
N ILE A 18 8.26 -0.18 -9.34
CA ILE A 18 7.02 0.59 -9.36
C ILE A 18 6.47 0.77 -7.93
N GLY A 19 5.97 1.95 -7.62
CA GLY A 19 5.35 2.25 -6.33
C GLY A 19 3.93 1.67 -6.21
N GLY A 20 3.45 1.58 -4.97
CA GLY A 20 2.10 1.02 -4.70
C GLY A 20 0.96 1.84 -5.31
N ALA A 21 1.08 3.17 -5.36
CA ALA A 21 0.07 4.04 -5.95
C ALA A 21 0.00 3.89 -7.47
N GLU A 22 1.14 3.87 -8.14
CA GLU A 22 1.27 3.67 -9.59
C GLU A 22 0.73 2.29 -9.99
N LYS A 23 1.13 1.25 -9.25
CA LYS A 23 0.66 -0.11 -9.46
C LYS A 23 -0.86 -0.22 -9.27
N THR A 24 -1.39 0.43 -8.26
CA THR A 24 -2.83 0.51 -8.01
C THR A 24 -3.56 1.17 -9.19
N LEU A 25 -3.05 2.29 -9.72
CA LEU A 25 -3.62 2.97 -10.87
C LEU A 25 -3.62 2.06 -12.11
N ILE A 26 -2.50 1.39 -12.43
CA ILE A 26 -2.43 0.47 -13.57
C ILE A 26 -3.46 -0.65 -13.43
N ASN A 27 -3.52 -1.32 -12.29
CA ASN A 27 -4.43 -2.45 -12.09
C ASN A 27 -5.91 -2.02 -12.19
N ILE A 28 -6.28 -0.90 -11.58
CA ILE A 28 -7.66 -0.42 -11.62
C ILE A 28 -8.05 0.02 -13.03
N THR A 29 -7.19 0.73 -13.74
CA THR A 29 -7.50 1.17 -15.10
C THR A 29 -7.55 0.02 -16.08
N ASN A 30 -6.75 -1.03 -15.87
CA ASN A 30 -6.88 -2.29 -16.62
C ASN A 30 -8.21 -3.01 -16.34
N GLU A 31 -8.70 -3.00 -15.10
CA GLU A 31 -10.01 -3.60 -14.80
C GLU A 31 -11.16 -2.76 -15.37
N LEU A 32 -11.08 -1.44 -15.27
CA LEU A 32 -12.08 -0.52 -15.82
C LEU A 32 -12.16 -0.62 -17.36
N SER A 33 -11.04 -0.80 -18.06
CA SER A 33 -10.99 -0.88 -19.52
C SER A 33 -11.63 -2.13 -20.11
N LYS A 34 -11.99 -3.11 -19.28
CA LYS A 34 -12.78 -4.29 -19.69
C LYS A 34 -14.25 -3.98 -19.91
N ASN A 35 -14.70 -2.79 -19.50
CA ASN A 35 -16.05 -2.30 -19.76
C ASN A 35 -16.04 -1.45 -21.03
N ASP A 36 -16.75 -1.92 -22.08
CA ASP A 36 -16.77 -1.26 -23.38
C ASP A 36 -17.48 0.09 -23.38
N ASP A 37 -18.29 0.38 -22.37
CA ASP A 37 -18.98 1.67 -22.22
C ASP A 37 -18.10 2.78 -21.64
N ILE A 38 -16.83 2.48 -21.29
CA ILE A 38 -15.93 3.40 -20.60
C ILE A 38 -14.66 3.62 -21.41
N ILE A 39 -14.36 4.88 -21.71
CA ILE A 39 -13.07 5.29 -22.30
C ILE A 39 -12.22 5.91 -21.20
N ILE A 40 -11.01 5.39 -21.01
CA ILE A 40 -10.08 5.79 -19.96
C ILE A 40 -8.86 6.46 -20.58
N LYS A 41 -8.58 7.68 -20.15
CA LYS A 41 -7.35 8.39 -20.49
C LYS A 41 -6.56 8.69 -19.25
N ILE A 42 -5.28 8.30 -19.24
CA ILE A 42 -4.35 8.56 -18.15
C ILE A 42 -3.29 9.53 -18.66
N PHE A 43 -3.30 10.73 -18.08
CA PHE A 43 -2.31 11.77 -18.36
C PHE A 43 -1.24 11.74 -17.27
N ASN A 44 -0.03 11.34 -17.61
CA ASN A 44 1.10 11.35 -16.70
C ASN A 44 2.41 11.73 -17.42
N LYS A 45 3.56 11.52 -16.80
CA LYS A 45 4.86 11.83 -17.40
C LYS A 45 5.36 10.77 -18.38
N THR A 46 4.50 9.86 -18.86
CA THR A 46 4.96 8.77 -19.73
C THR A 46 5.69 9.30 -20.97
N THR A 47 6.86 8.72 -21.20
CA THR A 47 7.66 8.96 -22.42
C THR A 47 7.28 7.99 -23.53
N ASN A 48 6.61 6.88 -23.17
CA ASN A 48 6.14 5.85 -24.10
C ASN A 48 4.60 5.74 -24.03
N PRO A 49 3.85 6.56 -24.79
CA PRO A 49 2.40 6.46 -24.86
C PRO A 49 1.95 5.08 -25.30
N ILE A 50 0.89 4.57 -24.69
CA ILE A 50 0.27 3.29 -25.04
C ILE A 50 -1.21 3.56 -25.30
N GLN A 51 -1.73 2.97 -26.36
CA GLN A 51 -3.14 3.04 -26.73
C GLN A 51 -3.69 1.63 -26.93
N SER A 52 -4.83 1.38 -26.33
CA SER A 52 -5.70 0.24 -26.60
C SER A 52 -7.13 0.74 -26.85
N THR A 53 -8.08 -0.17 -27.10
CA THR A 53 -9.46 0.20 -27.46
C THR A 53 -10.08 1.18 -26.48
N ASN A 54 -9.99 0.92 -25.16
CA ASN A 54 -10.66 1.70 -24.13
C ASN A 54 -9.69 2.35 -23.12
N LEU A 55 -8.38 2.26 -23.34
CA LEU A 55 -7.36 2.74 -22.41
C LEU A 55 -6.20 3.40 -23.14
N GLU A 56 -5.94 4.66 -22.82
CA GLU A 56 -4.82 5.43 -23.37
C GLU A 56 -3.95 5.99 -22.26
N TRP A 57 -2.62 5.79 -22.39
CA TRP A 57 -1.59 6.44 -21.60
C TRP A 57 -0.95 7.56 -22.41
N ILE A 58 -1.06 8.79 -21.92
CA ILE A 58 -0.77 10.00 -22.68
C ILE A 58 0.18 10.88 -21.88
N ASN A 59 1.16 11.47 -22.57
CA ASN A 59 2.00 12.47 -21.91
C ASN A 59 1.18 13.66 -21.44
N ILE A 60 1.32 14.06 -20.18
CA ILE A 60 0.53 15.11 -19.54
C ILE A 60 0.60 16.46 -20.27
N ASN A 61 1.70 16.76 -20.98
CA ASN A 61 1.86 17.97 -21.77
C ASN A 61 0.87 18.05 -22.95
N GLN A 62 0.22 16.95 -23.29
CA GLN A 62 -0.75 16.89 -24.40
C GLN A 62 -2.21 17.05 -23.95
N ILE A 63 -2.47 17.21 -22.66
CA ILE A 63 -3.83 17.21 -22.08
C ILE A 63 -4.74 18.25 -22.75
N SER A 64 -4.20 19.42 -23.15
CA SER A 64 -4.95 20.47 -23.82
C SER A 64 -5.48 20.12 -25.21
N LYS A 65 -4.99 19.03 -25.81
CA LYS A 65 -5.44 18.53 -27.12
C LYS A 65 -6.67 17.63 -27.02
N TYR A 66 -7.09 17.27 -25.82
CA TYR A 66 -8.18 16.34 -25.57
C TYR A 66 -9.42 17.06 -25.03
N GLU A 67 -10.57 16.51 -25.36
CA GLU A 67 -11.85 17.01 -24.86
C GLU A 67 -11.96 16.83 -23.33
N ASN A 68 -12.79 17.65 -22.70
CA ASN A 68 -13.04 17.55 -21.28
C ASN A 68 -13.78 16.24 -20.96
N PRO A 69 -13.31 15.46 -19.99
CA PRO A 69 -13.95 14.20 -19.60
C PRO A 69 -15.23 14.47 -18.79
N GLU A 70 -16.08 13.46 -18.67
CA GLU A 70 -17.21 13.47 -17.75
C GLU A 70 -16.75 13.48 -16.30
N PHE A 71 -15.73 12.70 -15.99
CA PHE A 71 -15.12 12.57 -14.65
C PHE A 71 -13.62 12.81 -14.70
N LEU A 72 -13.11 13.58 -13.77
CA LEU A 72 -11.68 13.81 -13.58
C LEU A 72 -11.22 13.33 -12.23
N ILE A 73 -10.25 12.43 -12.19
CA ILE A 73 -9.61 11.93 -10.97
C ILE A 73 -8.14 12.35 -10.97
N ALA A 74 -7.78 13.27 -10.09
CA ALA A 74 -6.39 13.69 -9.89
C ALA A 74 -5.75 12.88 -8.76
N MET A 75 -4.52 12.41 -8.99
CA MET A 75 -3.77 11.58 -8.04
C MET A 75 -2.93 12.48 -7.13
N SER A 76 -3.28 12.56 -5.84
CA SER A 76 -2.52 13.20 -4.76
C SER A 76 -2.12 14.68 -4.92
N ASP A 77 -2.42 15.33 -6.04
CA ASP A 77 -2.08 16.72 -6.32
C ASP A 77 -3.29 17.51 -6.84
N ALA A 78 -3.78 18.46 -6.03
CA ALA A 78 -4.93 19.28 -6.37
C ALA A 78 -4.66 20.30 -7.51
N ASN A 79 -3.40 20.61 -7.81
CA ASN A 79 -3.06 21.49 -8.95
C ASN A 79 -3.51 20.87 -10.27
N LEU A 80 -3.50 19.53 -10.38
CA LEU A 80 -3.90 18.79 -11.57
C LEU A 80 -5.39 18.97 -11.92
N LEU A 81 -6.21 19.31 -10.93
CA LEU A 81 -7.65 19.54 -11.12
C LEU A 81 -7.95 20.74 -12.05
N SER A 82 -7.02 21.67 -12.15
CA SER A 82 -7.15 22.86 -12.98
C SER A 82 -6.82 22.63 -14.46
N LEU A 83 -6.29 21.45 -14.80
CA LEU A 83 -5.90 21.11 -16.17
C LEU A 83 -7.09 20.76 -17.09
N SER A 84 -8.29 20.59 -16.53
CA SER A 84 -9.50 20.29 -17.30
C SER A 84 -10.71 21.03 -16.71
N LYS A 85 -11.66 21.41 -17.59
CA LYS A 85 -12.93 22.06 -17.22
C LYS A 85 -14.04 21.10 -16.80
N CYS A 86 -13.72 19.85 -16.52
CA CYS A 86 -14.65 18.82 -16.07
C CYS A 86 -15.46 19.30 -14.85
N LYS A 87 -16.76 18.97 -14.80
CA LYS A 87 -17.66 19.37 -13.71
C LYS A 87 -17.53 18.44 -12.48
N LYS A 88 -17.35 17.15 -12.71
CA LYS A 88 -17.24 16.14 -11.64
C LYS A 88 -15.77 15.79 -11.39
N LYS A 89 -15.19 16.36 -10.35
CA LYS A 89 -13.76 16.23 -10.01
C LYS A 89 -13.55 15.50 -8.71
N PHE A 90 -12.54 14.62 -8.71
CA PHE A 90 -12.12 13.84 -7.54
C PHE A 90 -10.64 14.04 -7.30
N LEU A 91 -10.25 14.08 -6.03
CA LEU A 91 -8.85 14.04 -5.60
C LEU A 91 -8.61 12.73 -4.85
N TRP A 92 -7.96 11.78 -5.51
CA TRP A 92 -7.60 10.50 -4.90
C TRP A 92 -6.25 10.63 -4.20
N SER A 93 -6.26 10.55 -2.89
CA SER A 93 -5.07 10.75 -2.08
C SER A 93 -4.45 9.42 -1.66
N HIS A 94 -3.14 9.27 -1.90
CA HIS A 94 -2.32 8.14 -1.46
C HIS A 94 -1.34 8.53 -0.34
N SER A 95 -1.62 9.61 0.37
CA SER A 95 -0.78 10.09 1.47
C SER A 95 -1.58 10.97 2.42
N VAL A 96 -1.09 11.11 3.64
CA VAL A 96 -1.64 12.10 4.58
C VAL A 96 -1.61 13.48 3.95
N GLN A 97 -2.73 14.21 4.03
CA GLN A 97 -2.92 15.53 3.44
C GLN A 97 -3.21 16.58 4.54
N PRO A 98 -2.22 16.95 5.36
CA PRO A 98 -2.39 18.04 6.31
C PRO A 98 -2.46 19.37 5.56
N ILE A 99 -3.10 20.36 6.17
CA ILE A 99 -3.29 21.67 5.55
C ILE A 99 -1.96 22.36 5.21
N GLU A 100 -0.96 22.18 6.02
CA GLU A 100 0.39 22.70 5.82
C GLU A 100 1.01 22.18 4.49
N LYS A 101 0.71 20.93 4.12
CA LYS A 101 1.15 20.34 2.85
C LYS A 101 0.44 20.99 1.68
N PHE A 102 -0.87 21.25 1.79
CA PHE A 102 -1.63 21.96 0.77
C PHE A 102 -1.12 23.39 0.55
N VAL A 103 -0.88 24.13 1.63
CA VAL A 103 -0.30 25.47 1.58
C VAL A 103 1.09 25.44 0.97
N ARG A 104 2.00 24.62 1.50
CA ARG A 104 3.39 24.52 1.04
C ARG A 104 3.50 24.14 -0.45
N LYS A 105 2.62 23.26 -0.92
CA LYS A 105 2.58 22.81 -2.32
C LYS A 105 1.67 23.65 -3.21
N LYS A 106 1.18 24.78 -2.71
CA LYS A 106 0.25 25.69 -3.43
C LYS A 106 -1.01 24.99 -3.96
N GLN A 107 -1.46 23.94 -3.29
CA GLN A 107 -2.63 23.13 -3.68
C GLN A 107 -3.95 23.66 -3.11
N LEU A 108 -3.91 24.54 -2.10
CA LEU A 108 -5.11 25.00 -1.40
C LEU A 108 -6.06 25.76 -2.32
N LEU A 109 -5.55 26.73 -3.09
CA LEU A 109 -6.38 27.51 -4.01
C LEU A 109 -6.98 26.65 -5.13
N PRO A 110 -6.22 25.82 -5.87
CA PRO A 110 -6.79 24.86 -6.82
C PRO A 110 -7.83 23.93 -6.20
N PHE A 111 -7.61 23.44 -4.97
CA PHE A 111 -8.58 22.62 -4.26
C PHE A 111 -9.91 23.37 -4.01
N LEU A 112 -9.84 24.59 -3.50
CA LEU A 112 -11.03 25.39 -3.20
C LEU A 112 -11.81 25.80 -4.47
N LEU A 113 -11.10 26.14 -5.56
CA LEU A 113 -11.71 26.52 -6.83
C LEU A 113 -12.36 25.34 -7.55
N ASN A 114 -11.72 24.16 -7.53
CA ASN A 114 -12.21 22.99 -8.24
C ASN A 114 -13.20 22.14 -7.44
N LYS A 115 -13.29 22.33 -6.12
CA LYS A 115 -14.25 21.66 -5.21
C LYS A 115 -14.31 20.14 -5.38
N PRO A 116 -13.17 19.41 -5.41
CA PRO A 116 -13.19 17.97 -5.67
C PRO A 116 -13.74 17.19 -4.49
N LYS A 117 -14.42 16.07 -4.75
CA LYS A 117 -14.64 15.06 -3.71
C LYS A 117 -13.36 14.30 -3.45
N MET A 118 -13.05 14.03 -2.16
CA MET A 118 -11.86 13.29 -1.76
C MET A 118 -12.12 11.79 -1.85
N ILE A 119 -11.19 11.03 -2.45
CA ILE A 119 -11.12 9.57 -2.36
C ILE A 119 -9.98 9.22 -1.41
N LEU A 120 -10.27 8.46 -0.36
CA LEU A 120 -9.38 8.06 0.73
C LEU A 120 -9.35 6.54 0.84
N GLU A 121 -8.29 5.97 1.39
CA GLU A 121 -8.04 4.53 1.31
C GLU A 121 -8.52 3.72 2.52
N GLY A 122 -8.80 4.36 3.65
CA GLY A 122 -9.25 3.70 4.89
C GLY A 122 -9.65 4.69 5.97
N ASP A 123 -10.08 4.17 7.12
CA ASP A 123 -10.56 4.97 8.24
C ASP A 123 -9.45 5.82 8.88
N TYR A 124 -8.24 5.27 9.02
CA TYR A 124 -7.08 6.04 9.47
C TYR A 124 -6.84 7.24 8.56
N HIS A 125 -6.82 7.02 7.26
CA HIS A 125 -6.65 8.06 6.26
C HIS A 125 -7.75 9.13 6.36
N TYR A 126 -8.97 8.67 6.61
CA TYR A 126 -10.13 9.52 6.80
C TYR A 126 -10.03 10.40 8.05
N LYS A 127 -9.52 9.86 9.17
CA LYS A 127 -9.38 10.55 10.45
C LYS A 127 -8.21 11.54 10.50
N THR A 128 -7.14 11.27 9.74
CA THR A 128 -5.89 12.06 9.77
C THR A 128 -5.85 13.23 8.79
N ARG A 129 -6.91 13.46 8.03
CA ARG A 129 -7.00 14.58 7.09
C ARG A 129 -7.37 15.88 7.78
N SER A 130 -7.00 17.01 7.15
CA SER A 130 -7.47 18.31 7.55
C SER A 130 -8.98 18.47 7.32
N PHE A 131 -9.67 19.22 8.18
CA PHE A 131 -11.08 19.57 8.01
C PHE A 131 -11.36 20.21 6.65
N ILE A 132 -10.48 21.10 6.17
CA ILE A 132 -10.62 21.77 4.87
C ILE A 132 -10.76 20.77 3.73
N THR A 133 -10.00 19.67 3.75
CA THR A 133 -10.05 18.67 2.67
C THR A 133 -11.35 17.87 2.63
N SER A 134 -12.24 18.05 3.60
CA SER A 134 -13.58 17.44 3.62
C SER A 134 -14.72 18.33 3.19
N LEU A 135 -14.45 19.59 2.89
CA LEU A 135 -15.51 20.58 2.57
C LEU A 135 -16.42 20.18 1.41
N PHE A 136 -15.89 19.45 0.43
CA PHE A 136 -16.60 19.08 -0.79
C PHE A 136 -17.01 17.60 -0.83
N GLY A 137 -16.97 16.94 0.31
CA GLY A 137 -17.31 15.53 0.46
C GLY A 137 -16.09 14.62 0.30
N LYS A 138 -16.29 13.36 0.73
CA LYS A 138 -15.25 12.36 0.80
C LYS A 138 -15.87 10.97 0.76
N LYS A 139 -15.13 10.04 0.21
CA LYS A 139 -15.48 8.62 0.14
C LYS A 139 -14.26 7.77 0.49
N ILE A 140 -14.49 6.61 1.06
CA ILE A 140 -13.44 5.61 1.30
C ILE A 140 -13.47 4.60 0.15
N LEU A 141 -12.32 4.34 -0.44
CA LEU A 141 -12.10 3.33 -1.46
C LEU A 141 -10.94 2.44 -0.99
N PRO A 142 -11.20 1.33 -0.28
CA PRO A 142 -10.16 0.40 0.12
C PRO A 142 -9.49 -0.21 -1.10
N LEU A 143 -8.17 -0.36 -1.05
CA LEU A 143 -7.39 -0.94 -2.13
C LEU A 143 -7.47 -2.48 -2.12
N ALA A 144 -6.81 -3.10 -3.07
CA ALA A 144 -6.65 -4.54 -3.18
C ALA A 144 -5.17 -4.92 -3.29
N VAL A 145 -4.87 -6.18 -3.11
CA VAL A 145 -3.58 -6.77 -3.45
C VAL A 145 -3.67 -7.47 -4.81
N ASP A 146 -2.52 -7.82 -5.36
CA ASP A 146 -2.47 -8.53 -6.63
C ASP A 146 -3.10 -9.93 -6.50
N TYR A 147 -3.64 -10.39 -7.62
CA TYR A 147 -4.35 -11.66 -7.73
C TYR A 147 -3.49 -12.87 -7.29
N GLU A 148 -2.19 -12.82 -7.50
CA GLU A 148 -1.26 -13.87 -7.12
C GLU A 148 -1.23 -14.09 -5.61
N PHE A 149 -1.31 -13.04 -4.78
CA PHE A 149 -1.42 -13.19 -3.32
C PHE A 149 -2.71 -13.89 -2.91
N ILE A 150 -3.83 -13.51 -3.56
CA ILE A 150 -5.15 -14.05 -3.26
C ILE A 150 -5.23 -15.53 -3.60
N ASN A 151 -4.67 -15.94 -4.75
CA ASN A 151 -4.72 -17.31 -5.24
C ASN A 151 -3.66 -18.23 -4.70
N THR A 152 -2.68 -17.70 -3.97
CA THR A 152 -1.64 -18.52 -3.36
C THR A 152 -2.26 -19.47 -2.35
N LYS A 153 -2.01 -20.77 -2.55
CA LYS A 153 -2.37 -21.83 -1.58
C LYS A 153 -1.41 -21.79 -0.40
N ILE A 154 -1.97 -21.81 0.80
CA ILE A 154 -1.18 -21.80 2.03
C ILE A 154 -1.04 -23.23 2.53
N ASP A 155 0.19 -23.68 2.65
CA ASP A 155 0.50 -24.98 3.26
C ASP A 155 0.69 -24.81 4.78
N PHE A 156 -0.20 -25.37 5.56
CA PHE A 156 -0.18 -25.37 7.02
C PHE A 156 0.48 -26.62 7.61
N SER A 157 0.85 -27.60 6.79
CA SER A 157 1.46 -28.86 7.25
C SER A 157 2.92 -28.68 7.64
N ARG A 158 3.59 -27.68 7.05
CA ARG A 158 5.01 -27.42 7.28
C ARG A 158 5.19 -26.26 8.25
N MET A 159 5.91 -26.54 9.35
CA MET A 159 6.36 -25.48 10.25
C MET A 159 7.37 -24.57 9.53
N LYS A 160 7.19 -23.26 9.67
CA LYS A 160 8.06 -22.28 9.05
C LYS A 160 9.32 -22.02 9.87
N ASP A 161 10.40 -21.72 9.18
CA ASP A 161 11.65 -21.31 9.81
C ASP A 161 11.45 -20.05 10.67
N LYS A 162 12.32 -19.82 11.66
CA LYS A 162 12.30 -18.63 12.52
C LYS A 162 12.76 -17.38 11.75
N LYS A 163 12.01 -17.03 10.72
CA LYS A 163 12.29 -15.87 9.87
C LYS A 163 11.29 -14.75 10.14
N ALA A 164 11.82 -13.56 10.35
CA ALA A 164 11.08 -12.33 10.37
C ALA A 164 11.31 -11.55 9.06
N ILE A 165 10.32 -10.81 8.59
CA ILE A 165 10.43 -10.04 7.36
C ILE A 165 9.90 -8.62 7.53
N PHE A 166 10.55 -7.66 6.83
CA PHE A 166 10.10 -6.28 6.68
C PHE A 166 10.13 -5.90 5.20
N THR A 167 8.98 -5.65 4.60
CA THR A 167 8.83 -5.45 3.15
C THR A 167 8.48 -4.02 2.75
N THR A 168 8.28 -3.13 3.72
CA THR A 168 7.99 -1.72 3.45
C THR A 168 9.26 -0.92 3.18
N ARG A 169 9.10 0.37 2.87
CA ARG A 169 10.22 1.29 2.61
C ARG A 169 11.03 1.53 3.89
N SER A 170 12.32 1.76 3.75
CA SER A 170 13.23 1.97 4.89
C SER A 170 12.86 3.20 5.75
N ASP A 171 12.22 4.23 5.16
CA ASP A 171 11.71 5.40 5.88
C ASP A 171 10.47 5.10 6.74
N ARG A 172 10.01 3.86 6.79
CA ARG A 172 8.88 3.40 7.60
C ARG A 172 9.33 2.79 8.94
N ASN A 173 10.18 3.51 9.67
CA ASN A 173 10.71 3.11 10.97
C ASN A 173 11.59 1.84 10.96
N LEU A 174 12.33 1.58 9.86
CA LEU A 174 13.26 0.46 9.79
C LEU A 174 14.35 0.56 10.88
N SER A 175 14.88 1.75 11.16
CA SER A 175 15.88 1.97 12.21
C SER A 175 15.39 1.56 13.60
N TYR A 176 14.12 1.85 13.91
CA TYR A 176 13.48 1.38 15.13
C TYR A 176 13.40 -0.16 15.16
N LEU A 177 12.96 -0.79 14.06
CA LEU A 177 12.91 -2.24 13.95
C LEU A 177 14.29 -2.87 14.20
N ILE A 178 15.33 -2.37 13.54
CA ILE A 178 16.71 -2.88 13.72
C ILE A 178 17.14 -2.75 15.18
N SER A 179 16.82 -1.64 15.84
CA SER A 179 17.13 -1.47 17.27
C SER A 179 16.39 -2.46 18.16
N CYS A 180 15.16 -2.85 17.83
CA CYS A 180 14.41 -3.89 18.53
C CYS A 180 14.98 -5.29 18.22
N TRP A 181 15.35 -5.53 16.95
CA TRP A 181 15.89 -6.81 16.50
C TRP A 181 17.15 -7.25 17.26
N LYS A 182 18.02 -6.30 17.60
CA LYS A 182 19.20 -6.54 18.45
C LYS A 182 18.86 -7.15 19.83
N GLN A 183 17.63 -6.99 20.31
CA GLN A 183 17.16 -7.64 21.54
C GLN A 183 16.42 -8.96 21.23
N ILE A 184 15.63 -8.99 20.17
CA ILE A 184 14.90 -10.18 19.72
C ILE A 184 15.87 -11.34 19.46
N ILE A 185 16.99 -11.07 18.78
CA ILE A 185 17.98 -12.10 18.42
C ILE A 185 18.65 -12.73 19.65
N LYS A 186 18.67 -12.06 20.82
CA LYS A 186 19.21 -12.62 22.06
C LYS A 186 18.36 -13.76 22.61
N THR A 187 17.03 -13.68 22.40
CA THR A 187 16.06 -14.69 22.85
C THR A 187 15.71 -15.70 21.75
N SER A 188 16.02 -15.36 20.50
CA SER A 188 15.71 -16.14 19.30
C SER A 188 16.96 -16.27 18.41
N LYS A 189 18.02 -16.88 18.93
CA LYS A 189 19.38 -16.89 18.35
C LYS A 189 19.46 -17.38 16.90
N ASP A 190 18.60 -18.34 16.51
CA ASP A 190 18.58 -18.92 15.17
C ASP A 190 17.65 -18.15 14.20
N SER A 191 17.12 -17.03 14.63
CA SER A 191 16.21 -16.25 13.80
C SER A 191 16.95 -15.37 12.82
N ILE A 192 16.29 -15.08 11.70
CA ILE A 192 16.81 -14.23 10.63
C ILE A 192 15.81 -13.09 10.40
N LEU A 193 16.29 -11.86 10.28
CA LEU A 193 15.49 -10.72 9.80
C LEU A 193 15.85 -10.41 8.35
N THR A 194 14.88 -10.54 7.46
CA THR A 194 15.01 -10.18 6.06
C THR A 194 14.36 -8.83 5.80
N ILE A 195 15.09 -7.88 5.22
CA ILE A 195 14.60 -6.52 4.97
C ILE A 195 14.68 -6.14 3.50
N ASN A 196 13.77 -5.27 3.04
CA ASN A 196 13.76 -4.75 1.68
C ASN A 196 14.93 -3.78 1.43
N PRO A 197 15.62 -3.90 0.27
CA PRO A 197 16.50 -2.85 -0.22
C PRO A 197 15.70 -1.60 -0.67
N PRO A 198 16.31 -0.38 -0.74
CA PRO A 198 17.72 -0.15 -0.46
C PRO A 198 18.02 0.00 1.04
N TYR A 199 19.04 -0.67 1.51
CA TYR A 199 19.62 -0.50 2.83
C TYR A 199 21.09 -0.98 2.80
N ASN A 200 21.97 -0.27 3.48
CA ASN A 200 23.40 -0.64 3.56
C ASN A 200 23.64 -1.41 4.86
N LEU A 201 23.75 -2.73 4.77
CA LEU A 201 24.03 -3.59 5.91
C LEU A 201 25.40 -3.28 6.51
N THR A 202 25.42 -3.00 7.80
CA THR A 202 26.65 -2.90 8.59
C THR A 202 27.17 -4.30 8.99
N ASN A 203 28.41 -4.39 9.47
CA ASN A 203 28.91 -5.64 10.05
C ASN A 203 28.10 -6.07 11.27
N GLU A 204 27.64 -5.12 12.09
CA GLU A 204 26.77 -5.38 13.23
C GLU A 204 25.44 -5.99 12.80
N ASP A 205 24.82 -5.48 11.71
CA ASP A 205 23.58 -6.03 11.18
C ASP A 205 23.78 -7.50 10.76
N LYS A 206 24.85 -7.79 10.04
CA LYS A 206 25.18 -9.17 9.62
C LYS A 206 25.40 -10.09 10.82
N ASN A 207 26.11 -9.62 11.85
CA ASN A 207 26.35 -10.37 13.10
C ASN A 207 25.03 -10.62 13.88
N ASN A 208 24.01 -9.81 13.67
CA ASN A 208 22.68 -9.98 14.21
C ASN A 208 21.72 -10.71 13.25
N ASN A 209 22.22 -11.46 12.28
CA ASN A 209 21.44 -12.23 11.31
C ASN A 209 20.44 -11.37 10.51
N ILE A 210 20.76 -10.12 10.20
CA ILE A 210 19.99 -9.27 9.29
C ILE A 210 20.52 -9.47 7.88
N GLN A 211 19.62 -9.70 6.93
CA GLN A 211 19.97 -9.86 5.52
C GLN A 211 19.06 -9.04 4.61
N LEU A 212 19.56 -8.69 3.42
CA LEU A 212 18.72 -8.08 2.40
C LEU A 212 17.93 -9.14 1.66
N ARG A 213 16.70 -8.82 1.40
CA ARG A 213 15.85 -9.54 0.47
C ARG A 213 16.37 -9.35 -0.97
N ASN A 214 16.35 -10.39 -1.78
CA ASN A 214 16.54 -10.24 -3.21
C ASN A 214 15.26 -9.60 -3.81
N LYS A 215 15.35 -8.33 -4.20
CA LYS A 215 14.23 -7.59 -4.80
C LYS A 215 14.07 -8.05 -6.26
N GLY A 216 13.39 -9.16 -6.45
CA GLY A 216 13.10 -9.76 -7.74
C GLY A 216 11.62 -9.65 -8.12
N SER A 217 11.10 -10.71 -8.73
CA SER A 217 9.71 -10.83 -9.15
C SER A 217 8.72 -10.80 -7.97
N LYS A 218 7.44 -10.68 -8.27
CA LYS A 218 6.34 -10.82 -7.32
C LYS A 218 6.33 -12.20 -6.67
N GLU A 219 6.65 -13.23 -7.43
CA GLU A 219 6.79 -14.59 -6.93
C GLU A 219 7.86 -14.70 -5.84
N ASN A 220 9.01 -14.04 -6.01
CA ASN A 220 10.03 -13.98 -4.98
C ASN A 220 9.51 -13.33 -3.69
N LEU A 221 8.70 -12.26 -3.81
CA LEU A 221 8.08 -11.63 -2.63
C LEU A 221 7.09 -12.59 -1.93
N ILE A 222 6.27 -13.28 -2.70
CA ILE A 222 5.32 -14.28 -2.16
C ILE A 222 6.09 -15.39 -1.44
N ASN A 223 7.15 -15.93 -2.05
CA ASN A 223 7.99 -16.98 -1.44
C ASN A 223 8.70 -16.50 -0.18
N ASP A 224 9.22 -15.27 -0.16
CA ASP A 224 9.84 -14.68 1.02
C ASP A 224 8.84 -14.54 2.18
N LEU A 225 7.61 -14.08 1.89
CA LEU A 225 6.53 -13.96 2.87
C LEU A 225 6.05 -15.33 3.36
N LEU A 226 5.85 -16.28 2.45
CA LEU A 226 5.48 -17.66 2.81
C LEU A 226 6.56 -18.37 3.62
N GLY A 227 7.83 -18.10 3.36
CA GLY A 227 8.96 -18.63 4.11
C GLY A 227 9.17 -17.96 5.47
N SER A 228 8.47 -16.86 5.75
CA SER A 228 8.60 -16.10 6.99
C SER A 228 7.55 -16.53 8.03
N ARG A 229 7.89 -16.35 9.31
CA ARG A 229 7.03 -16.67 10.45
C ARG A 229 6.28 -15.44 10.97
N VAL A 230 6.85 -14.26 10.79
CA VAL A 230 6.25 -13.01 11.22
C VAL A 230 6.70 -11.84 10.35
N MET A 231 5.79 -10.93 10.04
CA MET A 231 6.13 -9.61 9.52
C MET A 231 6.31 -8.65 10.71
N LEU A 232 7.49 -8.05 10.80
CA LEU A 232 7.78 -7.02 11.80
C LEU A 232 7.68 -5.64 11.15
N ASN A 233 6.57 -4.97 11.35
CA ASN A 233 6.34 -3.63 10.80
C ASN A 233 5.92 -2.66 11.92
N PRO A 234 6.85 -1.85 12.46
CA PRO A 234 6.49 -0.89 13.51
C PRO A 234 5.38 0.09 13.09
N GLY A 235 5.27 0.36 11.79
CA GLY A 235 4.34 1.33 11.24
C GLY A 235 4.90 2.75 11.21
N HIS A 236 4.21 3.61 10.48
CA HIS A 236 4.56 5.02 10.32
C HIS A 236 3.29 5.85 10.10
N LYS A 237 3.22 7.05 10.71
CA LYS A 237 2.04 7.94 10.59
C LYS A 237 1.70 8.36 9.17
N GLY A 238 2.67 8.33 8.25
CA GLY A 238 2.47 8.63 6.84
C GLY A 238 1.94 7.44 6.00
N GLU A 239 1.73 6.28 6.60
CA GLU A 239 1.22 5.09 5.91
C GLU A 239 -0.30 5.05 6.03
N VAL A 240 -0.99 5.35 4.93
CA VAL A 240 -2.44 5.57 4.92
C VAL A 240 -3.25 4.32 4.59
N TYR A 241 -2.61 3.26 4.05
CA TYR A 241 -3.26 1.97 3.74
C TYR A 241 -2.43 0.75 4.17
N CYS A 242 -1.15 0.70 3.82
CA CYS A 242 -0.22 -0.42 4.03
C CYS A 242 -0.55 -1.68 3.21
N LEU A 243 -0.29 -1.65 1.90
CA LEU A 243 -0.45 -2.82 1.03
C LEU A 243 0.36 -4.03 1.53
N ALA A 244 1.56 -3.81 2.05
CA ALA A 244 2.40 -4.90 2.59
C ALA A 244 1.71 -5.69 3.73
N ALA A 245 0.88 -5.02 4.55
CA ALA A 245 0.12 -5.71 5.59
C ALA A 245 -1.05 -6.51 5.00
N GLU A 246 -1.67 -6.02 3.92
CA GLU A 246 -2.71 -6.76 3.20
C GLU A 246 -2.12 -7.99 2.49
N GLU A 247 -0.95 -7.83 1.84
CA GLU A 247 -0.20 -8.93 1.22
C GLU A 247 0.14 -10.02 2.26
N ALA A 248 0.62 -9.62 3.44
CA ALA A 248 0.89 -10.53 4.55
C ALA A 248 -0.37 -11.26 5.03
N ARG A 249 -1.50 -10.54 5.15
CA ARG A 249 -2.79 -11.13 5.56
C ARG A 249 -3.27 -12.19 4.56
N GLU A 250 -3.19 -11.90 3.25
CA GLU A 250 -3.57 -12.86 2.21
C GLU A 250 -2.71 -14.13 2.23
N LEU A 251 -1.46 -14.03 2.69
CA LEU A 251 -0.55 -15.16 2.85
C LEU A 251 -0.55 -15.76 4.28
N CYS A 252 -1.51 -15.38 5.11
CA CYS A 252 -1.65 -15.85 6.49
C CYS A 252 -0.37 -15.64 7.33
N LEU A 253 0.33 -14.52 7.12
CA LEU A 253 1.52 -14.15 7.85
C LEU A 253 1.17 -13.19 9.00
N PRO A 254 1.36 -13.57 10.27
CA PRO A 254 1.12 -12.70 11.42
C PRO A 254 1.98 -11.44 11.38
N ILE A 255 1.46 -10.34 11.93
CA ILE A 255 2.16 -9.06 11.97
C ILE A 255 2.34 -8.61 13.41
N VAL A 256 3.55 -8.12 13.75
CA VAL A 256 3.78 -7.34 14.98
C VAL A 256 4.02 -5.88 14.60
N THR A 257 3.27 -4.99 15.22
CA THR A 257 3.28 -3.55 14.92
C THR A 257 3.16 -2.70 16.18
N MET A 258 3.59 -1.42 16.09
CA MET A 258 3.26 -0.39 17.09
C MET A 258 1.88 0.26 16.82
N GLY A 259 1.17 -0.17 15.77
CA GLY A 259 -0.13 0.38 15.39
C GLY A 259 -0.07 1.79 14.80
N TYR A 260 1.09 2.28 14.37
CA TYR A 260 1.17 3.60 13.73
C TYR A 260 0.61 3.53 12.31
N GLY A 261 -0.10 4.59 11.93
CA GLY A 261 -0.70 4.68 10.60
C GLY A 261 -1.86 3.69 10.43
N ALA A 262 -2.07 3.26 9.21
CA ALA A 262 -3.12 2.31 8.86
C ALA A 262 -2.90 0.89 9.45
N LEU A 263 -1.74 0.59 10.01
CA LEU A 263 -1.48 -0.71 10.61
C LEU A 263 -2.40 -1.03 11.81
N TYR A 264 -2.89 -0.01 12.49
CA TYR A 264 -3.91 -0.19 13.54
C TYR A 264 -5.19 -0.84 13.00
N GLU A 265 -5.52 -0.61 11.72
CA GLU A 265 -6.70 -1.19 11.06
C GLU A 265 -6.42 -2.56 10.44
N ARG A 266 -5.15 -2.93 10.28
CA ARG A 266 -4.73 -4.16 9.57
C ARG A 266 -4.49 -5.34 10.50
N VAL A 267 -4.29 -5.08 11.79
CA VAL A 267 -3.97 -6.10 12.77
C VAL A 267 -5.04 -6.14 13.87
N GLU A 268 -5.69 -7.29 14.02
CA GLU A 268 -6.53 -7.58 15.18
C GLU A 268 -5.63 -8.17 16.28
N HIS A 269 -5.44 -7.40 17.36
CA HIS A 269 -4.56 -7.80 18.47
C HIS A 269 -4.96 -9.17 19.04
N ASP A 270 -3.96 -10.05 19.26
CA ASP A 270 -4.09 -11.45 19.71
C ASP A 270 -4.90 -12.39 18.78
N LYS A 271 -5.32 -11.90 17.61
CA LYS A 271 -6.03 -12.72 16.63
C LYS A 271 -5.23 -12.92 15.34
N THR A 272 -4.80 -11.83 14.71
CA THR A 272 -4.07 -11.88 13.43
C THR A 272 -2.61 -11.44 13.58
N GLY A 273 -2.22 -11.05 14.77
CA GLY A 273 -0.92 -10.53 15.14
C GLY A 273 -1.01 -9.72 16.42
N PHE A 274 -0.04 -8.86 16.65
CA PHE A 274 0.01 -8.06 17.87
C PHE A 274 0.24 -6.58 17.59
N ILE A 275 -0.49 -5.73 18.32
CA ILE A 275 -0.27 -4.28 18.39
C ILE A 275 0.41 -4.00 19.72
N ALA A 276 1.67 -3.64 19.69
CA ALA A 276 2.49 -3.34 20.86
C ALA A 276 2.27 -1.87 21.31
N LYS A 277 2.20 -1.64 22.63
CA LYS A 277 2.06 -0.32 23.22
C LYS A 277 3.41 0.38 23.43
N ASN A 278 4.47 -0.41 23.54
CA ASN A 278 5.83 0.06 23.78
C ASN A 278 6.85 -0.89 23.16
N ARG A 279 8.13 -0.54 23.27
CA ARG A 279 9.24 -1.31 22.72
C ARG A 279 9.34 -2.73 23.28
N ASP A 280 9.15 -2.89 24.57
CA ASP A 280 9.31 -4.18 25.24
C ASP A 280 8.22 -5.16 24.81
N GLU A 281 6.97 -4.69 24.67
CA GLU A 281 5.89 -5.49 24.11
C GLU A 281 6.17 -5.86 22.64
N PHE A 282 6.72 -4.97 21.82
CA PHE A 282 7.08 -5.27 20.43
C PHE A 282 8.12 -6.38 20.36
N ILE A 283 9.17 -6.28 21.19
CA ILE A 283 10.23 -7.30 21.30
C ILE A 283 9.65 -8.63 21.78
N LYS A 284 8.83 -8.58 22.85
CA LYS A 284 8.20 -9.76 23.41
C LYS A 284 7.32 -10.49 22.40
N PHE A 285 6.38 -9.80 21.75
CA PHE A 285 5.45 -10.40 20.79
C PHE A 285 6.19 -10.97 19.57
N ALA A 286 7.23 -10.28 19.08
CA ALA A 286 8.06 -10.80 18.01
C ALA A 286 8.78 -12.09 18.41
N SER A 287 9.38 -12.12 19.60
CA SER A 287 10.06 -13.30 20.15
C SER A 287 9.09 -14.45 20.39
N ASP A 288 7.90 -14.17 20.92
CA ASP A 288 6.87 -15.19 21.19
C ASP A 288 6.46 -15.88 19.86
N ILE A 289 6.14 -15.11 18.80
CA ILE A 289 5.77 -15.71 17.50
C ILE A 289 6.93 -16.51 16.90
N LEU A 290 8.17 -16.03 17.05
CA LEU A 290 9.35 -16.74 16.51
C LEU A 290 9.65 -18.05 17.24
N ASN A 291 9.30 -18.18 18.52
CA ASN A 291 9.68 -19.33 19.34
C ASN A 291 8.53 -20.26 19.72
N ASP A 292 7.28 -19.79 19.69
CA ASP A 292 6.11 -20.57 20.07
C ASP A 292 5.32 -21.03 18.82
N ASP A 293 5.41 -22.33 18.53
CA ASP A 293 4.76 -22.98 17.39
C ASP A 293 3.24 -23.00 17.54
N ALA A 294 2.74 -23.15 18.77
CA ALA A 294 1.30 -23.18 19.04
C ALA A 294 0.68 -21.79 18.82
N LEU A 295 1.34 -20.74 19.32
CA LEU A 295 0.93 -19.37 19.08
C LEU A 295 0.93 -19.04 17.59
N PHE A 296 2.01 -19.35 16.88
CA PHE A 296 2.11 -19.12 15.44
C PHE A 296 0.97 -19.82 14.68
N SER A 297 0.73 -21.11 14.96
CA SER A 297 -0.35 -21.89 14.34
C SER A 297 -1.74 -21.31 14.66
N LYS A 298 -1.98 -20.85 15.90
CA LYS A 298 -3.22 -20.15 16.30
C LYS A 298 -3.46 -18.91 15.43
N LEU A 299 -2.45 -18.05 15.29
CA LEU A 299 -2.53 -16.83 14.50
C LEU A 299 -2.80 -17.10 13.02
N GLN A 300 -2.12 -18.11 12.44
CA GLN A 300 -2.36 -18.52 11.05
C GLN A 300 -3.78 -19.03 10.80
N LYS A 301 -4.32 -19.87 11.70
CA LYS A 301 -5.69 -20.36 11.63
C LYS A 301 -6.71 -19.22 11.67
N ASN A 302 -6.45 -18.20 12.46
CA ASN A 302 -7.30 -17.02 12.51
C ASN A 302 -7.19 -16.20 11.22
N LEU A 303 -5.97 -16.05 10.68
CA LEU A 303 -5.72 -15.29 9.45
C LEU A 303 -6.42 -15.89 8.23
N ILE A 304 -6.53 -17.23 8.11
CA ILE A 304 -7.24 -17.85 7.00
C ILE A 304 -8.70 -17.40 6.93
N LEU A 305 -9.34 -17.19 8.09
CA LEU A 305 -10.71 -16.69 8.20
C LEU A 305 -10.82 -15.18 7.93
N LYS A 306 -9.69 -14.48 7.91
CA LYS A 306 -9.60 -13.03 7.74
C LYS A 306 -9.02 -12.61 6.40
N ARG A 307 -8.71 -13.58 5.52
CA ARG A 307 -8.33 -13.26 4.13
C ARG A 307 -9.45 -12.44 3.51
N ASN A 308 -9.09 -11.31 2.94
CA ASN A 308 -10.06 -10.37 2.37
C ASN A 308 -10.47 -10.81 0.97
N SER A 309 -9.56 -11.42 0.24
CA SER A 309 -9.74 -11.86 -1.15
C SER A 309 -10.26 -10.74 -2.07
N ARG A 310 -10.01 -9.48 -1.68
CA ARG A 310 -10.44 -8.30 -2.43
C ARG A 310 -9.56 -8.14 -3.66
N THR A 311 -10.18 -8.08 -4.81
CA THR A 311 -9.51 -7.95 -6.11
C THR A 311 -9.55 -6.52 -6.63
N TYR A 312 -8.68 -6.19 -7.59
CA TYR A 312 -8.76 -4.90 -8.29
C TYR A 312 -10.06 -4.73 -9.09
N LYS A 313 -10.71 -5.83 -9.51
CA LYS A 313 -12.06 -5.80 -10.07
C LYS A 313 -13.08 -5.24 -9.06
N ASN A 314 -12.99 -5.64 -7.78
CA ASN A 314 -13.84 -5.08 -6.74
C ASN A 314 -13.59 -3.58 -6.55
N VAL A 315 -12.31 -3.17 -6.54
CA VAL A 315 -11.94 -1.75 -6.39
C VAL A 315 -12.43 -0.93 -7.59
N ALA A 316 -12.30 -1.45 -8.80
CA ALA A 316 -12.78 -0.79 -10.03
C ALA A 316 -14.32 -0.60 -9.99
N ASN A 317 -15.06 -1.63 -9.60
CA ASN A 317 -16.52 -1.56 -9.45
C ASN A 317 -16.94 -0.55 -8.38
N ASP A 318 -16.26 -0.56 -7.22
CA ASP A 318 -16.53 0.39 -6.14
C ASP A 318 -16.20 1.83 -6.57
N LEU A 319 -15.13 2.03 -7.35
CA LEU A 319 -14.78 3.34 -7.89
C LEU A 319 -15.86 3.84 -8.86
N LEU A 320 -16.35 2.99 -9.78
CA LEU A 320 -17.45 3.35 -10.68
C LEU A 320 -18.69 3.77 -9.89
N LYS A 321 -19.10 2.93 -8.93
CA LYS A 321 -20.22 3.23 -8.06
C LYS A 321 -20.02 4.58 -7.34
N LEU A 322 -18.82 4.83 -6.81
CA LEU A 322 -18.47 6.07 -6.13
C LEU A 322 -18.60 7.30 -7.05
N ILE A 323 -18.15 7.23 -8.30
CA ILE A 323 -18.15 8.37 -9.22
C ILE A 323 -19.51 8.62 -9.87
N TYR A 324 -20.34 7.57 -10.09
CA TYR A 324 -21.67 7.70 -10.70
C TYR A 324 -22.75 8.07 -9.68
N GLU A 325 -22.70 7.58 -8.44
CA GLU A 325 -23.66 7.91 -7.38
C GLU A 325 -23.52 9.34 -6.83
N ASN A 326 -22.70 10.16 -7.44
CA ASN A 326 -22.41 11.54 -7.03
C ASN A 326 -22.66 12.52 -8.19
#